data_7193ff17539f7ab3dd2997cece3c8aa7
#
_entry.id   7193ff17539f7ab3dd2997cece3c8aa7
#
_cell.length_a   1.000
_cell.length_b   1.000
_cell.length_c   1.000
_cell.angle_alpha   90.00
_cell.angle_beta   90.00
_cell.angle_gamma   90.00
#
_symmetry.space_group_name_H-M   'P 1'
#
loop_
_entity.id
_entity.type
_entity.pdbx_description
1 polymer ?
#
loop_
_entity_poly.entity_id
_entity_poly.type
_entity_poly.pdbx_seq_one_letter_code
_entity_poly.pdbx_strand_id
1 'polypeptide(L)' 'MMENCKHNLIHQLSETLDSLWRMDQYIKDAQERNCEEGMNFWQEYRKTLEAQVEMLKKQLEKVVKEEGL' A
#
# COMPACT_ATOMS: atom_id res chain seq x y z
N MET A 1 -15.38 19.64 -1.36
CA MET A 1 -14.22 19.60 -0.49
C MET A 1 -14.03 18.24 0.15
N MET A 2 -15.03 17.80 0.92
CA MET A 2 -14.94 16.46 1.54
C MET A 2 -14.85 15.35 0.50
N GLU A 3 -15.55 15.52 -0.62
CA GLU A 3 -15.48 14.55 -1.71
C GLU A 3 -14.07 14.38 -2.23
N ASN A 4 -13.33 15.49 -2.39
CA ASN A 4 -11.96 15.41 -2.87
C ASN A 4 -11.05 14.71 -1.89
N CYS A 5 -11.25 14.96 -0.60
CA CYS A 5 -10.46 14.29 0.42
C CYS A 5 -10.68 12.79 0.40
N LYS A 6 -11.94 12.37 0.34
CA LYS A 6 -12.29 10.96 0.31
C LYS A 6 -11.79 10.32 -0.99
N HIS A 7 -12.00 11.00 -2.11
CA HIS A 7 -11.55 10.50 -3.41
C HIS A 7 -10.04 10.27 -3.41
N ASN A 8 -9.29 11.24 -2.88
CA ASN A 8 -7.84 11.15 -2.85
C ASN A 8 -7.37 9.99 -2.00
N LEU A 9 -8.05 9.74 -0.88
CA LEU A 9 -7.70 8.62 0.00
C LEU A 9 -7.96 7.29 -0.70
N ILE A 10 -9.11 7.16 -1.36
CA ILE A 10 -9.46 5.94 -2.07
C ILE A 10 -8.48 5.69 -3.21
N HIS A 11 -8.17 6.74 -3.97
CA HIS A 11 -7.24 6.62 -5.08
C HIS A 11 -5.85 6.19 -4.60
N GLN A 12 -5.35 6.85 -3.57
CA GLN A 12 -4.03 6.54 -3.04
C GLN A 12 -3.99 5.13 -2.45
N LEU A 13 -5.05 4.72 -1.78
CA LEU A 13 -5.13 3.36 -1.23
C LEU A 13 -5.06 2.33 -2.37
N SER A 14 -5.80 2.57 -3.44
CA SER A 14 -5.78 1.69 -4.61
C SER A 14 -4.38 1.59 -5.20
N GLU A 15 -3.69 2.72 -5.36
CA GLU A 15 -2.34 2.74 -5.90
C GLU A 15 -1.35 2.03 -4.99
N THR A 16 -1.52 2.21 -3.68
CA THR A 16 -0.62 1.56 -2.72
C THR A 16 -0.83 0.06 -2.69
N LEU A 17 -2.07 -0.40 -2.82
CA LEU A 17 -2.38 -1.83 -2.91
C LEU A 17 -1.79 -2.44 -4.18
N ASP A 18 -1.84 -1.71 -5.29
CA ASP A 18 -1.21 -2.17 -6.53
C ASP A 18 0.30 -2.32 -6.35
N SER A 19 0.92 -1.37 -5.67
CA SER A 19 2.35 -1.43 -5.37
C SER A 19 2.67 -2.64 -4.49
N LEU A 20 1.83 -2.88 -3.49
CA LEU A 20 2.01 -4.01 -2.58
C LEU A 20 1.94 -5.33 -3.35
N TRP A 21 0.99 -5.43 -4.28
CA TRP A 21 0.87 -6.61 -5.12
C TRP A 21 2.13 -6.85 -5.94
N ARG A 22 2.73 -5.79 -6.48
CA ARG A 22 3.95 -5.90 -7.26
C ARG A 22 5.13 -6.42 -6.45
N MET A 23 5.13 -6.20 -5.14
CA MET A 23 6.23 -6.67 -4.29
C MET A 23 6.35 -8.18 -4.32
N ASP A 24 5.24 -8.89 -4.39
CA ASP A 24 5.28 -10.36 -4.48
C ASP A 24 5.99 -10.80 -5.76
N GLN A 25 5.77 -10.09 -6.87
CA GLN A 25 6.43 -10.39 -8.13
C GLN A 25 7.93 -10.11 -8.05
N TYR A 26 8.27 -8.96 -7.47
CA TYR A 26 9.68 -8.57 -7.35
C TYR A 26 10.46 -9.53 -6.46
N ILE A 27 9.85 -9.98 -5.37
CA ILE A 27 10.47 -10.94 -4.47
C ILE A 27 10.69 -12.26 -5.19
N LYS A 28 9.69 -12.71 -5.94
CA LYS A 28 9.78 -13.93 -6.70
C LYS A 28 10.90 -13.85 -7.75
N ASP A 29 10.99 -12.74 -8.46
CA ASP A 29 12.03 -12.52 -9.45
C ASP A 29 13.41 -12.60 -8.81
N ALA A 30 13.56 -11.99 -7.64
CA ALA A 30 14.83 -12.01 -6.92
C ALA A 30 15.18 -13.44 -6.47
N GLN A 31 14.17 -14.21 -6.04
CA GLN A 31 14.37 -15.60 -5.66
C GLN A 31 14.88 -16.42 -6.85
N GLU A 32 14.27 -16.24 -8.00
CA GLU A 32 14.64 -16.99 -9.19
C GLU A 32 16.04 -16.67 -9.66
N ARG A 33 16.54 -15.49 -9.36
CA ARG A 33 17.91 -15.08 -9.71
C ARG A 33 18.89 -15.29 -8.57
N ASN A 34 18.43 -15.87 -7.48
CA ASN A 34 19.26 -16.07 -6.28
C ASN A 34 19.84 -14.76 -5.76
N CYS A 35 19.06 -13.68 -5.88
CA CYS A 35 19.49 -12.37 -5.40
C CYS A 35 18.97 -12.16 -3.99
N GLU A 36 19.72 -12.62 -3.01
CA GLU A 36 19.33 -12.55 -1.61
C GLU A 36 19.17 -11.11 -1.13
N GLU A 37 20.08 -10.24 -1.54
CA GLU A 37 19.99 -8.83 -1.17
C GLU A 37 18.72 -8.19 -1.72
N GLY A 38 18.37 -8.53 -2.96
CA GLY A 38 17.14 -8.03 -3.58
C GLY A 38 15.90 -8.50 -2.84
N MET A 39 15.88 -9.80 -2.49
CA MET A 39 14.77 -10.36 -1.73
C MET A 39 14.57 -9.62 -0.40
N ASN A 40 15.67 -9.41 0.32
CA ASN A 40 15.62 -8.74 1.61
C ASN A 40 15.15 -7.31 1.46
N PHE A 41 15.64 -6.63 0.43
CA PHE A 41 15.22 -5.25 0.16
C PHE A 41 13.72 -5.15 -0.09
N TRP A 42 13.21 -6.00 -0.98
CA TRP A 42 11.80 -5.95 -1.33
C TRP A 42 10.89 -6.35 -0.18
N GLN A 43 11.34 -7.27 0.65
CA GLN A 43 10.57 -7.65 1.84
C GLN A 43 10.46 -6.48 2.82
N GLU A 44 11.53 -5.71 2.99
CA GLU A 44 11.49 -4.53 3.85
C GLU A 44 10.62 -3.44 3.24
N TYR A 45 10.74 -3.23 1.93
CA TYR A 45 9.93 -2.26 1.22
C TYR A 45 8.44 -2.61 1.36
N ARG A 46 8.13 -3.90 1.24
CA ARG A 46 6.76 -4.38 1.41
C ARG A 46 6.18 -3.99 2.76
N LYS A 47 6.99 -4.10 3.80
CA LYS A 47 6.53 -3.72 5.14
C LYS A 47 6.15 -2.25 5.23
N THR A 48 6.89 -1.38 4.56
CA THR A 48 6.56 0.04 4.56
C THR A 48 5.23 0.28 3.84
N LEU A 49 4.99 -0.45 2.76
CA LEU A 49 3.73 -0.34 2.03
C LEU A 49 2.56 -0.83 2.87
N GLU A 50 2.75 -1.92 3.61
CA GLU A 50 1.72 -2.44 4.51
C GLU A 50 1.34 -1.41 5.57
N ALA A 51 2.35 -0.72 6.11
CA ALA A 51 2.10 0.34 7.09
C ALA A 51 1.34 1.50 6.45
N GLN A 52 1.67 1.84 5.20
CA GLN A 52 0.97 2.91 4.48
C GLN A 52 -0.49 2.55 4.23
N VAL A 53 -0.75 1.28 3.88
CA VAL A 53 -2.12 0.81 3.68
C VAL A 53 -2.92 0.99 4.97
N GLU A 54 -2.34 0.63 6.11
CA GLU A 54 -3.04 0.78 7.39
C GLU A 54 -3.32 2.25 7.73
N MET A 55 -2.37 3.12 7.44
CA MET A 55 -2.58 4.56 7.64
C MET A 55 -3.75 5.08 6.80
N LEU A 56 -3.76 4.68 5.53
CA LEU A 56 -4.80 5.12 4.60
C LEU A 56 -6.18 4.61 5.01
N LYS A 57 -6.23 3.34 5.43
CA LYS A 57 -7.49 2.74 5.87
C LYS A 57 -8.05 3.44 7.10
N LYS A 58 -7.20 3.74 8.07
CA LYS A 58 -7.63 4.42 9.28
C LYS A 58 -8.15 5.82 8.98
N GLN A 59 -7.46 6.53 8.11
CA GLN A 59 -7.88 7.87 7.74
C GLN A 59 -9.20 7.84 6.97
N LEU A 60 -9.36 6.85 6.08
CA LEU A 60 -10.59 6.71 5.32
C LEU A 60 -11.77 6.40 6.24
N GLU A 61 -11.57 5.50 7.21
CA GLU A 61 -12.60 5.18 8.19
C GLU A 61 -13.04 6.43 8.95
N LYS A 62 -12.08 7.26 9.33
CA LYS A 62 -12.36 8.49 10.05
C LYS A 62 -13.22 9.44 9.20
N VAL A 63 -12.84 9.61 7.93
CA VAL A 63 -13.57 10.51 7.03
C VAL A 63 -14.99 10.00 6.80
N VAL A 64 -15.14 8.68 6.59
CA VAL A 64 -16.45 8.09 6.37
C VAL A 64 -17.35 8.30 7.58
N LYS A 65 -16.81 8.10 8.79
CA LYS A 65 -17.58 8.33 10.02
C LYS A 65 -18.03 9.78 10.14
N GLU A 66 -17.12 10.70 9.85
CA GLU A 66 -17.41 12.13 9.98
C GLU A 66 -18.45 12.59 8.97
N GLU A 67 -18.49 11.95 7.81
CA GLU A 67 -19.47 12.29 6.77
C GLU A 67 -20.80 11.56 6.91
N GLY A 68 -20.85 10.58 7.78
CA GLY A 68 -22.05 9.81 7.99
C GLY A 68 -22.36 8.83 6.88
N LEU A 69 -21.35 8.35 6.21
CA LEU A 69 -21.56 7.36 5.14
C LEU A 69 -21.60 5.92 5.65
#